data_e4b73e994e28f5e6e29d78f51b0ca911
#
_entry.id   e4b73e994e28f5e6e29d78f51b0ca911
#
_cell.length_a   1.000
_cell.length_b   1.000
_cell.length_c   1.000
_cell.angle_alpha   90.00
_cell.angle_beta   90.00
_cell.angle_gamma   90.00
#
_symmetry.space_group_name_H-M   'P 1'
#
loop_
_entity.id
_entity.type
_entity.pdbx_description
1 polymer ?
#
loop_
_entity_poly.entity_id
_entity_poly.type
_entity_poly.pdbx_seq_one_letter_code
_entity_poly.pdbx_strand_id
1 'polypeptide(L)'
;MVLKWRNSNNIKKWMHSSDLISIENHIGFIDGLIFSKDRQYMVVKKDSNYLGIVDFTGIDFEKKSSDFGLYANPFEKILGVGKILEAVCLKYVFDLLKFEKIKLEVFSNNVKAIDLYKKFNFRRTGVKNINNKIVICMELEK
;
A
#
# COMPACT_ATOMS: atom_id res chain seq x y z
N MET A 1 5.34 -9.37 -13.79
CA MET A 1 3.97 -9.28 -13.21
C MET A 1 3.76 -7.96 -12.49
N VAL A 2 4.48 -7.70 -11.44
CA VAL A 2 4.27 -6.47 -10.62
C VAL A 2 4.56 -5.19 -11.41
N LEU A 3 5.63 -5.15 -12.21
CA LEU A 3 5.92 -4.00 -13.06
C LEU A 3 4.76 -3.67 -14.00
N LYS A 4 4.17 -4.69 -14.63
CA LYS A 4 3.03 -4.52 -15.52
C LYS A 4 1.81 -3.96 -14.77
N TRP A 5 1.60 -4.38 -13.53
CA TRP A 5 0.52 -3.85 -12.69
C TRP A 5 0.74 -2.37 -12.38
N ARG A 6 1.96 -2.00 -11.95
CA ARG A 6 2.28 -0.63 -11.58
C ARG A 6 2.22 0.34 -12.76
N ASN A 7 2.50 -0.13 -13.98
CA ASN A 7 2.42 0.67 -15.20
C ASN A 7 1.00 0.72 -15.79
N SER A 8 0.03 -0.03 -15.25
CA SER A 8 -1.35 0.07 -15.70
C SER A 8 -1.97 1.40 -15.27
N ASN A 9 -2.88 1.94 -16.09
CA ASN A 9 -3.56 3.20 -15.78
C ASN A 9 -4.38 3.13 -14.48
N ASN A 10 -4.91 1.95 -14.16
CA ASN A 10 -5.71 1.77 -12.96
C ASN A 10 -4.90 1.89 -11.67
N ILE A 11 -3.59 1.63 -11.73
CA ILE A 11 -2.69 1.69 -10.58
C ILE A 11 -1.87 2.98 -10.58
N LYS A 12 -1.18 3.31 -11.68
CA LYS A 12 -0.25 4.43 -11.72
C LYS A 12 -0.90 5.78 -11.40
N LYS A 13 -2.18 5.95 -11.71
CA LYS A 13 -2.91 7.20 -11.43
C LYS A 13 -3.05 7.49 -9.93
N TRP A 14 -2.92 6.50 -9.07
CA TRP A 14 -3.01 6.64 -7.63
C TRP A 14 -1.65 6.68 -6.92
N MET A 15 -0.55 6.62 -7.69
CA MET A 15 0.80 6.73 -7.16
C MET A 15 1.24 8.19 -7.08
N HIS A 16 2.20 8.49 -6.20
CA HIS A 16 2.77 9.83 -6.06
C HIS A 16 3.41 10.31 -7.37
N SER A 17 3.97 9.38 -8.15
CA SER A 17 4.41 9.61 -9.53
C SER A 17 3.60 8.72 -10.45
N SER A 18 3.05 9.29 -11.54
CA SER A 18 2.32 8.55 -12.56
C SER A 18 3.17 8.22 -13.79
N ASP A 19 4.48 8.45 -13.73
CA ASP A 19 5.40 8.12 -14.81
C ASP A 19 5.51 6.60 -14.98
N LEU A 20 5.71 6.17 -16.24
CA LEU A 20 5.97 4.77 -16.53
C LEU A 20 7.30 4.35 -15.92
N ILE A 21 7.31 3.18 -15.31
CA ILE A 21 8.50 2.61 -14.68
C ILE A 21 9.20 1.72 -15.71
N SER A 22 10.48 1.97 -15.94
CA SER A 22 11.31 1.11 -16.81
C SER A 22 11.63 -0.20 -16.10
N ILE A 23 11.93 -1.25 -16.90
CA ILE A 23 12.31 -2.55 -16.33
C ILE A 23 13.62 -2.42 -15.51
N GLU A 24 14.55 -1.60 -15.94
CA GLU A 24 15.82 -1.37 -15.23
C GLU A 24 15.57 -0.75 -13.86
N ASN A 25 14.73 0.28 -13.79
CA ASN A 25 14.39 0.93 -12.52
C ASN A 25 13.63 -0.03 -11.60
N HIS A 26 12.75 -0.87 -12.14
CA HIS A 26 12.01 -1.86 -11.35
C HIS A 26 12.93 -2.93 -10.77
N ILE A 27 13.85 -3.46 -11.56
CA ILE A 27 14.86 -4.43 -11.10
C ILE A 27 15.74 -3.81 -10.01
N GLY A 28 16.22 -2.58 -10.22
CA GLY A 28 16.99 -1.88 -9.20
C GLY A 28 16.25 -1.68 -7.90
N PHE A 29 14.95 -1.37 -7.96
CA PHE A 29 14.10 -1.26 -6.79
C PHE A 29 13.99 -2.61 -6.05
N ILE A 30 13.72 -3.71 -6.76
CA ILE A 30 13.62 -5.04 -6.15
C ILE A 30 14.94 -5.44 -5.50
N ASP A 31 16.07 -5.22 -6.19
CA ASP A 31 17.39 -5.53 -5.64
C ASP A 31 17.65 -4.74 -4.35
N GLY A 32 17.22 -3.49 -4.30
CA GLY A 32 17.34 -2.66 -3.11
C GLY A 32 16.52 -3.15 -1.92
N LEU A 33 15.38 -3.81 -2.15
CA LEU A 33 14.55 -4.34 -1.08
C LEU A 33 15.24 -5.44 -0.25
N ILE A 34 16.13 -6.22 -0.87
CA ILE A 34 16.86 -7.30 -0.19
C ILE A 34 17.71 -6.75 0.97
N PHE A 35 18.24 -5.55 0.82
CA PHE A 35 19.11 -4.90 1.80
C PHE A 35 18.37 -3.90 2.69
N SER A 36 17.08 -3.67 2.45
CA SER A 36 16.31 -2.69 3.21
C SER A 36 15.80 -3.28 4.52
N LYS A 37 15.94 -2.50 5.61
CA LYS A 37 15.42 -2.86 6.93
C LYS A 37 14.10 -2.17 7.25
N ASP A 38 13.75 -1.13 6.49
CA ASP A 38 12.58 -0.29 6.74
C ASP A 38 11.49 -0.40 5.67
N ARG A 39 11.67 -1.29 4.71
CA ARG A 39 10.70 -1.52 3.62
C ARG A 39 10.48 -3.02 3.41
N GLN A 40 9.23 -3.38 3.15
CA GLN A 40 8.84 -4.76 2.84
C GLN A 40 7.66 -4.75 1.87
N TYR A 41 7.76 -5.55 0.82
CA TYR A 41 6.70 -5.71 -0.18
C TYR A 41 6.27 -7.17 -0.22
N MET A 42 4.95 -7.39 -0.23
CA MET A 42 4.38 -8.74 -0.24
C MET A 42 3.36 -8.87 -1.36
N VAL A 43 3.46 -9.98 -2.08
CA VAL A 43 2.43 -10.39 -3.03
C VAL A 43 1.41 -11.24 -2.27
N VAL A 44 0.14 -10.84 -2.33
CA VAL A 44 -0.94 -11.61 -1.70
C VAL A 44 -1.55 -12.53 -2.74
N LYS A 45 -1.62 -13.80 -2.40
CA LYS A 45 -2.09 -14.86 -3.28
C LYS A 45 -3.12 -15.73 -2.56
N LYS A 46 -4.16 -16.12 -3.27
CA LYS A 46 -5.14 -17.10 -2.79
C LYS A 46 -5.28 -18.19 -3.84
N ASP A 47 -4.96 -19.44 -3.47
CA ASP A 47 -4.86 -20.57 -4.39
C ASP A 47 -3.87 -20.25 -5.52
N SER A 48 -4.29 -20.28 -6.78
CA SER A 48 -3.46 -19.90 -7.93
C SER A 48 -3.64 -18.44 -8.36
N ASN A 49 -4.46 -17.66 -7.65
CA ASN A 49 -4.81 -16.29 -8.03
C ASN A 49 -3.95 -15.28 -7.27
N TYR A 50 -3.33 -14.36 -8.00
CA TYR A 50 -2.62 -13.22 -7.43
C TYR A 50 -3.61 -12.10 -7.16
N LEU A 51 -3.82 -11.76 -5.90
CA LEU A 51 -4.83 -10.79 -5.48
C LEU A 51 -4.32 -9.35 -5.56
N GLY A 52 -3.08 -9.11 -5.21
CA GLY A 52 -2.52 -7.76 -5.17
C GLY A 52 -1.22 -7.69 -4.40
N ILE A 53 -0.81 -6.47 -4.13
CA ILE A 53 0.40 -6.14 -3.36
C ILE A 53 0.01 -5.40 -2.09
N VAL A 54 0.68 -5.74 -1.01
CA VAL A 54 0.68 -4.96 0.23
C VAL A 54 2.13 -4.57 0.51
N ASP A 55 2.39 -3.30 0.76
CA ASP A 55 3.73 -2.82 1.05
C ASP A 55 3.78 -2.06 2.37
N PHE A 56 4.93 -2.12 3.00
CA PHE A 56 5.23 -1.41 4.24
C PHE A 56 6.49 -0.59 4.03
N THR A 57 6.43 0.69 4.39
CA THR A 57 7.55 1.61 4.29
C THR A 57 7.71 2.37 5.61
N GLY A 58 8.89 2.93 5.84
CA GLY A 58 9.13 3.62 7.10
C GLY A 58 8.90 2.73 8.32
N ILE A 59 9.25 1.44 8.22
CA ILE A 59 9.09 0.49 9.32
C ILE A 59 10.02 0.92 10.47
N ASP A 60 9.43 1.22 11.62
CA ASP A 60 10.17 1.66 12.80
C ASP A 60 9.84 0.73 13.97
N PHE A 61 10.79 -0.16 14.30
CA PHE A 61 10.61 -1.15 15.35
C PHE A 61 10.64 -0.54 16.75
N GLU A 62 11.29 0.62 16.92
CA GLU A 62 11.32 1.30 18.20
C GLU A 62 9.99 1.99 18.50
N LYS A 63 9.45 2.71 17.50
CA LYS A 63 8.14 3.36 17.62
C LYS A 63 6.98 2.41 17.40
N LYS A 64 7.25 1.20 16.94
CA LYS A 64 6.25 0.18 16.60
C LYS A 64 5.19 0.71 15.64
N SER A 65 5.65 1.36 14.57
CA SER A 65 4.82 1.96 13.56
C SER A 65 5.36 1.74 12.15
N SER A 66 4.48 1.81 11.17
CA SER A 66 4.84 1.70 9.75
C SER A 66 3.82 2.46 8.91
N ASP A 67 4.27 2.95 7.78
CA ASP A 67 3.39 3.34 6.68
C ASP A 67 3.06 2.12 5.84
N PHE A 68 1.92 2.13 5.16
CA PHE A 68 1.58 1.04 4.25
C PHE A 68 0.86 1.55 3.01
N GLY A 69 0.92 0.73 1.97
CA GLY A 69 0.13 0.89 0.76
C GLY A 69 -0.37 -0.46 0.29
N LEU A 70 -1.39 -0.43 -0.53
CA LEU A 70 -1.90 -1.64 -1.17
C LEU A 70 -2.47 -1.32 -2.54
N TYR A 71 -2.43 -2.29 -3.44
CA TYR A 71 -3.17 -2.21 -4.69
C TYR A 71 -3.54 -3.62 -5.16
N ALA A 72 -4.73 -3.68 -5.75
CA ALA A 72 -5.26 -4.93 -6.30
C ALA A 72 -4.64 -5.24 -7.66
N ASN A 73 -4.62 -6.53 -8.01
CA ASN A 73 -4.28 -6.95 -9.36
C ASN A 73 -5.24 -6.30 -10.36
N PRO A 74 -4.75 -5.43 -11.28
CA PRO A 74 -5.62 -4.70 -12.19
C PRO A 74 -6.16 -5.54 -13.33
N PHE A 75 -5.63 -6.75 -13.53
CA PHE A 75 -6.00 -7.65 -14.62
C PHE A 75 -7.01 -8.72 -14.21
N GLU A 76 -7.31 -8.83 -12.92
CA GLU A 76 -8.34 -9.73 -12.41
C GLU A 76 -9.22 -8.98 -11.42
N LYS A 77 -10.53 -8.94 -11.70
CA LYS A 77 -11.49 -8.34 -10.78
C LYS A 77 -11.98 -9.40 -9.81
N ILE A 78 -11.60 -9.24 -8.53
CA ILE A 78 -12.02 -10.13 -7.46
C ILE A 78 -12.87 -9.33 -6.50
N LEU A 79 -14.09 -9.78 -6.27
CA LEU A 79 -15.01 -9.09 -5.37
C LEU A 79 -14.47 -9.06 -3.94
N GLY A 80 -14.45 -7.87 -3.34
CA GLY A 80 -13.98 -7.70 -1.96
C GLY A 80 -12.46 -7.78 -1.80
N VAL A 81 -11.68 -7.69 -2.90
CA VAL A 81 -10.22 -7.81 -2.84
C VAL A 81 -9.58 -6.75 -1.94
N GLY A 82 -10.08 -5.53 -1.96
CA GLY A 82 -9.57 -4.46 -1.09
C GLY A 82 -9.67 -4.80 0.39
N LYS A 83 -10.80 -5.39 0.80
CA LYS A 83 -10.99 -5.82 2.19
C LYS A 83 -10.05 -6.96 2.56
N ILE A 84 -9.77 -7.87 1.64
CA ILE A 84 -8.84 -8.98 1.87
C ILE A 84 -7.41 -8.44 2.06
N LEU A 85 -6.98 -7.56 1.17
CA LEU A 85 -5.64 -6.96 1.25
C LEU A 85 -5.47 -6.16 2.55
N GLU A 86 -6.48 -5.39 2.92
CA GLU A 86 -6.45 -4.60 4.15
C GLU A 86 -6.39 -5.52 5.38
N ALA A 87 -7.18 -6.58 5.42
CA ALA A 87 -7.18 -7.54 6.52
C ALA A 87 -5.82 -8.23 6.67
N VAL A 88 -5.18 -8.61 5.55
CA VAL A 88 -3.82 -9.18 5.57
C VAL A 88 -2.83 -8.18 6.14
N CYS A 89 -2.91 -6.92 5.71
CA CYS A 89 -2.05 -5.84 6.19
C CYS A 89 -2.15 -5.67 7.71
N LEU A 90 -3.36 -5.55 8.23
CA LEU A 90 -3.60 -5.32 9.66
C LEU A 90 -3.15 -6.52 10.50
N LYS A 91 -3.41 -7.72 10.02
CA LYS A 91 -2.96 -8.94 10.71
C LYS A 91 -1.45 -9.00 10.80
N TYR A 92 -0.76 -8.69 9.71
CA TYR A 92 0.70 -8.69 9.68
C TYR A 92 1.28 -7.68 10.67
N VAL A 93 0.80 -6.45 10.64
CA VAL A 93 1.33 -5.37 11.47
C VAL A 93 1.00 -5.56 12.94
N PHE A 94 -0.26 -5.82 13.26
CA PHE A 94 -0.70 -5.86 14.66
C PHE A 94 -0.47 -7.21 15.32
N ASP A 95 -0.70 -8.31 14.61
CA ASP A 95 -0.61 -9.65 15.21
C ASP A 95 0.78 -10.27 15.08
N LEU A 96 1.45 -10.11 13.94
CA LEU A 96 2.76 -10.73 13.71
C LEU A 96 3.90 -9.82 14.12
N LEU A 97 3.92 -8.55 13.69
CA LEU A 97 4.95 -7.60 14.10
C LEU A 97 4.71 -7.00 15.49
N LYS A 98 3.50 -7.11 16.02
CA LYS A 98 3.11 -6.53 17.32
C LYS A 98 3.29 -5.02 17.37
N PHE A 99 3.06 -4.33 16.25
CA PHE A 99 3.12 -2.89 16.17
C PHE A 99 1.89 -2.25 16.81
N GLU A 100 1.99 -0.96 17.11
CA GLU A 100 0.94 -0.20 17.79
C GLU A 100 0.20 0.73 16.84
N LYS A 101 0.80 1.10 15.73
CA LYS A 101 0.25 2.08 14.80
C LYS A 101 0.61 1.75 13.36
N ILE A 102 -0.34 2.01 12.46
CA ILE A 102 -0.11 1.94 11.01
C ILE A 102 -0.65 3.23 10.37
N LYS A 103 0.05 3.75 9.38
CA LYS A 103 -0.26 5.02 8.71
C LYS A 103 -0.34 4.81 7.22
N LEU A 104 -1.08 5.67 6.55
CA LEU A 104 -1.18 5.69 5.10
C LEU A 104 -1.32 7.11 4.56
N GLU A 105 -1.05 7.25 3.28
CA GLU A 105 -1.34 8.44 2.49
C GLU A 105 -2.21 8.04 1.30
N VAL A 106 -3.25 8.81 1.02
CA VAL A 106 -4.19 8.53 -0.07
C VAL A 106 -4.60 9.83 -0.75
N PHE A 107 -4.70 9.83 -2.07
CA PHE A 107 -5.18 11.00 -2.80
C PHE A 107 -6.63 11.31 -2.41
N SER A 108 -6.94 12.61 -2.26
CA SER A 108 -8.26 13.07 -1.79
C SER A 108 -9.41 12.66 -2.73
N ASN A 109 -9.13 12.45 -4.01
CA ASN A 109 -10.14 12.02 -4.99
C ASN A 109 -10.28 10.49 -5.10
N ASN A 110 -9.48 9.72 -4.37
CA ASN A 110 -9.61 8.26 -4.32
C ASN A 110 -10.65 7.85 -3.27
N VAL A 111 -11.90 8.18 -3.55
CA VAL A 111 -13.02 8.00 -2.62
C VAL A 111 -13.19 6.54 -2.20
N LYS A 112 -13.02 5.62 -3.14
CA LYS A 112 -13.17 4.19 -2.88
C LYS A 112 -12.16 3.68 -1.84
N ALA A 113 -10.91 4.10 -1.95
CA ALA A 113 -9.87 3.73 -0.99
C ALA A 113 -10.12 4.38 0.38
N ILE A 114 -10.48 5.66 0.41
CA ILE A 114 -10.80 6.36 1.65
C ILE A 114 -11.95 5.69 2.39
N ASP A 115 -13.01 5.30 1.68
CA ASP A 115 -14.14 4.60 2.27
C ASP A 115 -13.74 3.24 2.84
N LEU A 116 -12.85 2.52 2.14
CA LEU A 116 -12.30 1.26 2.64
C LEU A 116 -11.56 1.47 3.97
N TYR A 117 -10.68 2.46 4.02
CA TYR A 117 -9.89 2.74 5.22
C TYR A 117 -10.78 3.15 6.39
N LYS A 118 -11.82 3.95 6.15
CA LYS A 118 -12.80 4.32 7.18
C LYS A 118 -13.54 3.10 7.74
N LYS A 119 -13.85 2.12 6.89
CA LYS A 119 -14.48 0.87 7.34
C LYS A 119 -13.60 0.06 8.28
N PHE A 120 -12.29 0.19 8.16
CA PHE A 120 -11.31 -0.43 9.07
C PHE A 120 -10.91 0.49 10.23
N ASN A 121 -11.66 1.58 10.45
CA ASN A 121 -11.49 2.50 11.57
C ASN A 121 -10.26 3.41 11.48
N PHE A 122 -9.69 3.58 10.30
CA PHE A 122 -8.66 4.59 10.10
C PHE A 122 -9.26 5.98 10.26
N ARG A 123 -8.52 6.87 10.90
CA ARG A 123 -8.91 8.26 11.08
C ARG A 123 -7.99 9.20 10.30
N ARG A 124 -8.54 10.30 9.85
CA ARG A 124 -7.78 11.34 9.18
C ARG A 124 -6.92 12.09 10.20
N THR A 125 -5.63 12.26 9.91
CA THR A 125 -4.69 12.96 10.78
C THR A 125 -4.12 14.23 10.16
N GLY A 126 -4.18 14.39 8.83
CA GLY A 126 -3.63 15.56 8.18
C GLY A 126 -3.85 15.56 6.67
N VAL A 127 -3.32 16.57 6.05
CA VAL A 127 -3.38 16.80 4.60
C VAL A 127 -2.03 17.29 4.14
N LYS A 128 -1.58 16.81 2.98
CA LYS A 128 -0.36 17.26 2.31
C LYS A 128 -0.65 17.65 0.88
N ASN A 129 0.26 18.41 0.28
CA ASN A 129 0.25 18.67 -1.17
C ASN A 129 1.50 18.01 -1.76
N ILE A 130 1.31 17.05 -2.66
CA ILE A 130 2.39 16.36 -3.36
C ILE A 130 2.16 16.50 -4.86
N ASN A 131 3.10 17.12 -5.57
CA ASN A 131 3.01 17.33 -7.02
C ASN A 131 1.68 17.97 -7.45
N ASN A 132 1.23 19.02 -6.72
CA ASN A 132 -0.04 19.72 -6.92
C ASN A 132 -1.30 18.87 -6.71
N LYS A 133 -1.16 17.73 -6.03
CA LYS A 133 -2.29 16.86 -5.66
C LYS A 133 -2.47 16.88 -4.15
N ILE A 134 -3.72 16.88 -3.72
CA ILE A 134 -4.05 16.83 -2.29
C ILE A 134 -4.02 15.38 -1.81
N VAL A 135 -3.21 15.13 -0.79
CA VAL A 135 -3.05 13.81 -0.18
C VAL A 135 -3.57 13.85 1.26
N ILE A 136 -4.44 12.92 1.58
CA ILE A 136 -4.98 12.75 2.93
C ILE A 136 -4.13 11.75 3.69
N CYS A 137 -3.72 12.13 4.90
CA CYS A 137 -3.00 11.25 5.81
C CYS A 137 -4.00 10.61 6.77
N MET A 138 -3.89 9.31 6.96
CA MET A 138 -4.76 8.56 7.86
C MET A 138 -3.92 7.62 8.72
N GLU A 139 -4.43 7.27 9.90
CA GLU A 139 -3.77 6.30 10.77
C GLU A 139 -4.76 5.47 11.56
N LEU A 140 -4.31 4.29 11.98
CA LEU A 140 -5.04 3.38 12.84
C LEU A 140 -4.10 2.95 13.98
N GLU A 141 -4.57 3.10 15.20
CA GLU A 141 -3.92 2.57 16.40
C GLU A 141 -4.57 1.24 16.79
N LYS A 142 -3.74 0.34 17.29
CA LYS A 142 -4.20 -0.95 17.78
C LYS A 142 -5.20 -0.81 18.93
#